data_051bb546bd6d991d5ef18d8dab6b0f6a
#
_entry.id   051bb546bd6d991d5ef18d8dab6b0f6a
#
_cell.length_a   1.000
_cell.length_b   1.000
_cell.length_c   1.000
_cell.angle_alpha   90.00
_cell.angle_beta   90.00
_cell.angle_gamma   90.00
#
_symmetry.space_group_name_H-M   'P 1'
#
loop_
_entity.id
_entity.type
_entity.pdbx_description
1 polymer ?
#
loop_
_entity_poly.entity_id
_entity_poly.type
_entity_poly.pdbx_seq_one_letter_code
_entity_poly.pdbx_strand_id
1 'polypeptide(L)'
;MGKGTPMAKRNLPQAFEIDKIRFRDCFSAPSLRHFAVLITGWALTVGTHTITQVILATGLHESEHFATIYKFLGKTKWELDRVAFEVFWTMAETLLPGAVEYETVVDDTLNSHVGKRICGAGVQHDGNAPKTGKPIGYGVCFVTIGLVVHLPGISDRAFCLPYAARLWWPRKTKVKPAGGNYKSKSQLAVELIRLTRSWLHRSITLRVIVDGGYANRIVIRNRPRGVHITGKLRKDAALYSLVDAEQTGKRGRPRQKGKRLPTPASLFRGSKNHWDYILIRLYAQNTMVSVHQFDAIWYNTAAQPSGCVPRVACLTAA
;
A
#
# COMPACT_ATOMS: atom_id res chain seq x y z
N MET A 1 -0.48 -55.29 -3.75
CA MET A 1 -0.75 -54.28 -2.73
C MET A 1 0.59 -53.77 -2.19
N GLY A 2 1.13 -52.74 -2.83
CA GLY A 2 2.39 -52.13 -2.39
C GLY A 2 2.09 -51.12 -1.27
N LYS A 3 2.62 -51.37 -0.08
CA LYS A 3 2.62 -50.39 1.02
C LYS A 3 3.50 -49.23 0.60
N GLY A 4 2.86 -48.07 0.31
CA GLY A 4 3.57 -46.82 0.05
C GLY A 4 4.48 -46.49 1.23
N THR A 5 5.74 -46.30 0.96
CA THR A 5 6.74 -45.82 1.92
C THR A 5 6.26 -44.50 2.51
N PRO A 6 6.20 -44.31 3.85
CA PRO A 6 5.78 -43.05 4.44
C PRO A 6 6.75 -41.99 3.98
N MET A 7 6.20 -40.94 3.35
CA MET A 7 6.97 -39.77 2.93
C MET A 7 7.74 -39.26 4.14
N ALA A 8 9.07 -39.32 4.08
CA ALA A 8 9.95 -38.80 5.10
C ALA A 8 9.48 -37.39 5.50
N LYS A 9 9.43 -37.10 6.83
CA LYS A 9 9.21 -35.76 7.36
C LYS A 9 10.17 -34.82 6.63
N ARG A 10 9.68 -34.14 5.60
CA ARG A 10 10.47 -33.14 4.91
C ARG A 10 10.74 -32.04 5.95
N ASN A 11 11.96 -31.99 6.46
CA ASN A 11 12.39 -30.91 7.32
C ASN A 11 12.19 -29.61 6.52
N LEU A 12 11.38 -28.71 7.05
CA LEU A 12 11.27 -27.37 6.51
C LEU A 12 12.65 -26.72 6.49
N PRO A 13 12.99 -25.93 5.47
CA PRO A 13 14.23 -25.17 5.49
C PRO A 13 14.35 -24.37 6.79
N GLN A 14 15.55 -24.25 7.34
CA GLN A 14 15.80 -23.55 8.61
C GLN A 14 15.22 -22.13 8.65
N ALA A 15 15.19 -21.44 7.52
CA ALA A 15 14.53 -20.14 7.37
C ALA A 15 13.05 -20.16 7.75
N PHE A 16 12.31 -21.22 7.39
CA PHE A 16 10.90 -21.37 7.76
C PHE A 16 10.68 -21.63 9.26
N GLU A 17 11.64 -22.25 9.94
CA GLU A 17 11.56 -22.42 11.40
C GLU A 17 11.76 -21.11 12.14
N ILE A 18 12.66 -20.24 11.67
CA ILE A 18 12.87 -18.90 12.21
C ILE A 18 11.61 -18.06 12.05
N ASP A 19 10.97 -18.12 10.88
CA ASP A 19 9.72 -17.40 10.62
C ASP A 19 8.57 -17.88 11.53
N LYS A 20 8.47 -19.17 11.84
CA LYS A 20 7.50 -19.67 12.81
C LYS A 20 7.69 -19.05 14.21
N ILE A 21 8.93 -18.86 14.65
CA ILE A 21 9.23 -18.26 15.94
C ILE A 21 8.73 -16.81 15.97
N ARG A 22 8.94 -16.05 14.91
CA ARG A 22 8.49 -14.67 14.76
C ARG A 22 6.97 -14.55 14.84
N PHE A 23 6.23 -15.42 14.18
CA PHE A 23 4.77 -15.42 14.18
C PHE A 23 4.12 -16.12 15.38
N ARG A 24 4.91 -16.63 16.30
CA ARG A 24 4.42 -17.40 17.47
C ARG A 24 3.36 -16.65 18.26
N ASP A 25 3.57 -15.37 18.47
CA ASP A 25 2.67 -14.55 19.29
C ASP A 25 1.44 -14.03 18.52
N CYS A 26 1.39 -14.25 17.20
CA CYS A 26 0.25 -13.86 16.38
C CYS A 26 -0.89 -14.89 16.44
N PHE A 27 -0.59 -16.12 16.84
CA PHE A 27 -1.50 -17.26 16.73
C PHE A 27 -1.44 -18.17 17.96
N SER A 28 -2.53 -18.88 18.23
CA SER A 28 -2.46 -20.05 19.12
C SER A 28 -1.61 -21.16 18.47
N ALA A 29 -1.05 -22.08 19.27
CA ALA A 29 -0.18 -23.13 18.73
C ALA A 29 -0.81 -23.95 17.58
N PRO A 30 -2.10 -24.38 17.65
CA PRO A 30 -2.75 -25.05 16.53
C PRO A 30 -2.87 -24.14 15.28
N SER A 31 -3.23 -22.87 15.49
CA SER A 31 -3.38 -21.90 14.40
C SER A 31 -2.06 -21.57 13.73
N LEU A 32 -0.97 -21.47 14.50
CA LEU A 32 0.38 -21.27 13.97
C LEU A 32 0.81 -22.43 13.06
N ARG A 33 0.48 -23.66 13.44
CA ARG A 33 0.74 -24.83 12.60
C ARG A 33 0.02 -24.71 11.25
N HIS A 34 -1.29 -24.39 11.26
CA HIS A 34 -2.05 -24.20 10.01
C HIS A 34 -1.51 -23.05 9.17
N PHE A 35 -1.14 -21.93 9.80
CA PHE A 35 -0.51 -20.81 9.12
C PHE A 35 0.79 -21.22 8.42
N ALA A 36 1.69 -21.90 9.14
CA ALA A 36 2.97 -22.34 8.58
C ALA A 36 2.79 -23.32 7.41
N VAL A 37 1.87 -24.28 7.55
CA VAL A 37 1.55 -25.25 6.49
C VAL A 37 0.98 -24.52 5.26
N LEU A 38 0.08 -23.58 5.44
CA LEU A 38 -0.49 -22.79 4.34
C LEU A 38 0.58 -21.98 3.60
N ILE A 39 1.46 -21.28 4.32
CA ILE A 39 2.54 -20.51 3.69
C ILE A 39 3.49 -21.43 2.91
N THR A 40 3.89 -22.56 3.51
CA THR A 40 4.72 -23.56 2.84
C THR A 40 4.04 -24.12 1.59
N GLY A 41 2.77 -24.47 1.72
CA GLY A 41 1.98 -24.99 0.59
C GLY A 41 1.81 -23.97 -0.52
N TRP A 42 1.65 -22.69 -0.18
CA TRP A 42 1.61 -21.59 -1.17
C TRP A 42 2.91 -21.50 -1.96
N ALA A 43 4.05 -21.57 -1.27
CA ALA A 43 5.36 -21.56 -1.91
C ALA A 43 5.64 -22.79 -2.78
N LEU A 44 5.09 -23.96 -2.41
CA LEU A 44 5.28 -25.24 -3.13
C LEU A 44 4.28 -25.45 -4.27
N THR A 45 3.16 -24.74 -4.28
CA THR A 45 2.11 -24.95 -5.29
C THR A 45 2.56 -24.39 -6.64
N VAL A 46 2.48 -25.24 -7.66
CA VAL A 46 2.70 -24.85 -9.05
C VAL A 46 1.35 -24.64 -9.73
N GLY A 47 1.16 -23.51 -10.40
CA GLY A 47 -0.08 -23.18 -11.11
C GLY A 47 -1.07 -22.37 -10.27
N THR A 48 -2.34 -22.79 -10.19
CA THR A 48 -3.37 -22.02 -9.46
C THR A 48 -3.25 -22.21 -7.95
N HIS A 49 -3.10 -21.11 -7.21
CA HIS A 49 -2.94 -21.10 -5.75
C HIS A 49 -4.31 -21.14 -5.04
N THR A 50 -5.14 -22.12 -5.35
CA THR A 50 -6.36 -22.36 -4.57
C THR A 50 -6.02 -23.03 -3.24
N ILE A 51 -6.85 -22.81 -2.21
CA ILE A 51 -6.64 -23.46 -0.89
C ILE A 51 -6.54 -24.98 -1.02
N THR A 52 -7.36 -25.58 -1.88
CA THR A 52 -7.31 -27.02 -2.16
C THR A 52 -5.97 -27.46 -2.71
N GLN A 53 -5.43 -26.75 -3.71
CA GLN A 53 -4.12 -27.07 -4.28
C GLN A 53 -2.99 -26.89 -3.25
N VAL A 54 -3.07 -25.86 -2.42
CA VAL A 54 -2.13 -25.62 -1.31
C VAL A 54 -2.15 -26.81 -0.32
N ILE A 55 -3.33 -27.28 0.07
CA ILE A 55 -3.49 -28.45 0.97
C ILE A 55 -2.91 -29.72 0.33
N LEU A 56 -3.17 -29.95 -0.96
CA LEU A 56 -2.62 -31.09 -1.69
C LEU A 56 -1.09 -31.03 -1.80
N ALA A 57 -0.54 -29.84 -2.10
CA ALA A 57 0.91 -29.66 -2.23
C ALA A 57 1.69 -29.95 -0.92
N THR A 58 1.04 -29.78 0.23
CA THR A 58 1.65 -30.06 1.55
C THR A 58 1.44 -31.48 2.03
N GLY A 59 0.59 -32.27 1.38
CA GLY A 59 0.19 -33.61 1.86
C GLY A 59 -0.73 -33.58 3.10
N LEU A 60 -1.19 -32.40 3.52
CA LEU A 60 -1.99 -32.24 4.73
C LEU A 60 -3.33 -32.97 4.65
N HIS A 61 -3.85 -33.17 3.44
CA HIS A 61 -5.11 -33.94 3.19
C HIS A 61 -5.06 -35.40 3.67
N GLU A 62 -3.86 -35.95 3.87
CA GLU A 62 -3.68 -37.32 4.40
C GLU A 62 -3.87 -37.38 5.93
N SER A 63 -3.65 -36.27 6.63
CA SER A 63 -3.66 -36.20 8.10
C SER A 63 -4.76 -35.33 8.69
N GLU A 64 -5.30 -34.40 7.93
CA GLU A 64 -6.33 -33.50 8.40
C GLU A 64 -7.46 -33.30 7.37
N HIS A 65 -8.68 -33.11 7.88
CA HIS A 65 -9.82 -32.85 7.03
C HIS A 65 -9.77 -31.42 6.46
N PHE A 66 -10.09 -31.22 5.18
CA PHE A 66 -10.11 -29.92 4.51
C PHE A 66 -10.85 -28.83 5.28
N ALA A 67 -11.98 -29.17 5.94
CA ALA A 67 -12.77 -28.23 6.72
C ALA A 67 -11.96 -27.55 7.84
N THR A 68 -10.91 -28.16 8.37
CA THR A 68 -10.08 -27.58 9.43
C THR A 68 -9.34 -26.35 8.93
N ILE A 69 -8.77 -26.43 7.73
CA ILE A 69 -8.08 -25.32 7.10
C ILE A 69 -9.05 -24.20 6.68
N TYR A 70 -10.21 -24.57 6.15
CA TYR A 70 -11.24 -23.58 5.84
C TYR A 70 -11.78 -22.88 7.11
N LYS A 71 -11.90 -23.60 8.24
CA LYS A 71 -12.23 -22.98 9.54
C LYS A 71 -11.15 -22.05 10.04
N PHE A 72 -9.87 -22.40 9.87
CA PHE A 72 -8.75 -21.51 10.19
C PHE A 72 -8.86 -20.18 9.44
N LEU A 73 -9.07 -20.21 8.14
CA LEU A 73 -9.17 -19.00 7.31
C LEU A 73 -10.46 -18.21 7.54
N GLY A 74 -11.60 -18.88 7.81
CA GLY A 74 -12.90 -18.23 7.83
C GLY A 74 -13.48 -17.96 9.22
N LYS A 75 -13.03 -18.65 10.27
CA LYS A 75 -13.63 -18.58 11.62
C LYS A 75 -12.63 -18.29 12.73
N THR A 76 -11.36 -18.63 12.56
CA THR A 76 -10.35 -18.38 13.59
C THR A 76 -10.09 -16.88 13.72
N LYS A 77 -10.16 -16.37 14.93
CA LYS A 77 -9.85 -14.97 15.21
C LYS A 77 -8.36 -14.83 15.42
N TRP A 78 -7.75 -13.95 14.65
CA TRP A 78 -6.36 -13.53 14.77
C TRP A 78 -6.22 -12.07 14.40
N GLU A 79 -5.23 -11.41 14.99
CA GLU A 79 -5.06 -9.96 14.85
C GLU A 79 -4.24 -9.67 13.59
N LEU A 80 -4.93 -9.17 12.55
CA LEU A 80 -4.31 -8.87 11.26
C LEU A 80 -3.17 -7.86 11.36
N ASP A 81 -3.29 -6.86 12.24
CA ASP A 81 -2.29 -5.80 12.38
C ASP A 81 -1.00 -6.33 13.03
N ARG A 82 -1.12 -7.32 13.91
CA ARG A 82 0.04 -7.99 14.49
C ARG A 82 0.75 -8.86 13.45
N VAL A 83 0.01 -9.61 12.66
CA VAL A 83 0.60 -10.36 11.53
C VAL A 83 1.28 -9.40 10.54
N ALA A 84 0.62 -8.30 10.20
CA ALA A 84 1.19 -7.28 9.31
C ALA A 84 2.49 -6.67 9.87
N PHE A 85 2.58 -6.46 11.18
CA PHE A 85 3.80 -6.02 11.86
C PHE A 85 4.95 -7.01 11.66
N GLU A 86 4.70 -8.30 11.89
CA GLU A 86 5.73 -9.33 11.73
C GLU A 86 6.15 -9.51 10.27
N VAL A 87 5.19 -9.44 9.33
CA VAL A 87 5.49 -9.46 7.89
C VAL A 87 6.35 -8.26 7.48
N PHE A 88 5.98 -7.04 7.94
CA PHE A 88 6.76 -5.85 7.64
C PHE A 88 8.21 -5.97 8.13
N TRP A 89 8.41 -6.36 9.40
CA TRP A 89 9.75 -6.47 9.97
C TRP A 89 10.56 -7.63 9.39
N THR A 90 9.92 -8.74 9.05
CA THR A 90 10.60 -9.84 8.32
C THR A 90 11.17 -9.33 7.00
N MET A 91 10.37 -8.59 6.22
CA MET A 91 10.86 -8.01 4.97
C MET A 91 11.91 -6.92 5.18
N ALA A 92 11.68 -6.02 6.13
CA ALA A 92 12.57 -4.89 6.39
C ALA A 92 13.96 -5.35 6.85
N GLU A 93 14.04 -6.27 7.78
CA GLU A 93 15.29 -6.79 8.32
C GLU A 93 16.04 -7.67 7.31
N THR A 94 15.31 -8.43 6.50
CA THR A 94 15.91 -9.32 5.51
C THR A 94 16.36 -8.59 4.25
N LEU A 95 15.55 -7.66 3.75
CA LEU A 95 15.76 -7.04 2.44
C LEU A 95 16.34 -5.63 2.51
N LEU A 96 16.21 -4.95 3.66
CA LEU A 96 16.64 -3.57 3.88
C LEU A 96 17.39 -3.41 5.21
N PRO A 97 18.40 -4.25 5.51
CA PRO A 97 19.09 -4.22 6.80
C PRO A 97 19.72 -2.84 7.06
N GLY A 98 19.48 -2.28 8.26
CA GLY A 98 20.03 -0.98 8.67
C GLY A 98 19.42 0.25 8.01
N ALA A 99 18.29 0.12 7.32
CA ALA A 99 17.65 1.25 6.66
C ALA A 99 17.17 2.30 7.68
N VAL A 100 17.45 3.56 7.40
CA VAL A 100 16.99 4.73 8.17
C VAL A 100 15.76 5.39 7.54
N GLU A 101 15.38 4.95 6.38
CA GLU A 101 14.19 5.37 5.64
C GLU A 101 13.54 4.13 4.99
N TYR A 102 12.23 4.04 5.11
CA TYR A 102 11.43 3.05 4.39
C TYR A 102 10.52 3.73 3.38
N GLU A 103 10.50 3.18 2.19
CA GLU A 103 9.59 3.61 1.12
C GLU A 103 8.45 2.61 0.99
N THR A 104 7.21 3.12 0.96
CA THR A 104 6.01 2.30 0.88
C THR A 104 5.06 2.84 -0.18
N VAL A 105 4.24 1.98 -0.74
CA VAL A 105 3.19 2.37 -1.71
C VAL A 105 1.83 2.07 -1.09
N VAL A 106 0.90 3.02 -1.22
CA VAL A 106 -0.52 2.79 -0.90
C VAL A 106 -1.31 2.83 -2.19
N ASP A 107 -2.06 1.75 -2.42
CA ASP A 107 -2.94 1.62 -3.57
C ASP A 107 -4.17 0.77 -3.21
N ASP A 108 -5.13 0.67 -4.11
CA ASP A 108 -6.27 -0.21 -3.93
C ASP A 108 -6.42 -1.21 -5.07
N THR A 109 -6.86 -2.40 -4.71
CA THR A 109 -7.03 -3.51 -5.63
C THR A 109 -8.46 -4.02 -5.59
N LEU A 110 -9.09 -4.10 -6.75
CA LEU A 110 -10.39 -4.73 -6.94
C LEU A 110 -10.19 -6.21 -7.26
N ASN A 111 -10.66 -7.09 -6.37
CA ASN A 111 -10.78 -8.51 -6.64
C ASN A 111 -12.19 -8.78 -7.20
N SER A 112 -12.26 -9.09 -8.49
CA SER A 112 -13.52 -9.38 -9.17
C SER A 112 -14.18 -10.65 -8.64
N HIS A 113 -15.48 -10.58 -8.39
CA HIS A 113 -16.30 -11.68 -7.91
C HIS A 113 -17.68 -11.66 -8.57
N VAL A 114 -18.32 -12.81 -8.66
CA VAL A 114 -19.72 -12.94 -9.15
C VAL A 114 -20.73 -13.22 -8.04
N GLY A 115 -20.25 -13.54 -6.84
CA GLY A 115 -21.12 -13.92 -5.71
C GLY A 115 -21.84 -12.72 -5.08
N LYS A 116 -23.17 -12.78 -5.01
CA LYS A 116 -24.01 -11.68 -4.46
C LYS A 116 -24.01 -11.60 -2.92
N ARG A 117 -23.51 -12.62 -2.22
CA ARG A 117 -23.50 -12.72 -0.73
C ARG A 117 -22.11 -12.52 -0.13
N ILE A 118 -21.14 -12.02 -0.91
CA ILE A 118 -19.78 -11.78 -0.43
C ILE A 118 -19.79 -10.49 0.38
N CYS A 119 -19.23 -10.56 1.59
CA CYS A 119 -19.09 -9.41 2.49
C CYS A 119 -18.23 -8.32 1.85
N GLY A 120 -18.73 -7.08 1.83
CA GLY A 120 -18.03 -5.93 1.26
C GLY A 120 -18.06 -5.84 -0.27
N ALA A 121 -18.57 -6.85 -0.97
CA ALA A 121 -18.65 -6.79 -2.43
C ALA A 121 -19.67 -5.75 -2.92
N GLY A 122 -19.34 -5.12 -4.03
CA GLY A 122 -20.22 -4.13 -4.66
C GLY A 122 -19.67 -3.65 -5.99
N VAL A 123 -20.49 -2.85 -6.69
CA VAL A 123 -20.09 -2.18 -7.93
C VAL A 123 -19.21 -0.98 -7.60
N GLN A 124 -18.08 -0.87 -8.28
CA GLN A 124 -17.13 0.21 -8.08
C GLN A 124 -16.31 0.48 -9.34
N HIS A 125 -15.54 1.55 -9.32
CA HIS A 125 -14.60 1.87 -10.40
C HIS A 125 -13.54 0.78 -10.49
N ASP A 126 -13.30 0.30 -11.71
CA ASP A 126 -12.24 -0.65 -12.05
C ASP A 126 -11.20 0.04 -12.94
N GLY A 127 -10.04 0.35 -12.38
CA GLY A 127 -8.94 0.97 -13.11
C GLY A 127 -8.34 0.08 -14.20
N ASN A 128 -8.57 -1.23 -14.12
CA ASN A 128 -8.07 -2.23 -15.08
C ASN A 128 -9.12 -2.60 -16.14
N ALA A 129 -10.31 -1.99 -16.11
CA ALA A 129 -11.35 -2.27 -17.11
C ALA A 129 -10.87 -1.89 -18.53
N PRO A 130 -11.27 -2.65 -19.55
CA PRO A 130 -10.96 -2.32 -20.93
C PRO A 130 -11.42 -0.90 -21.30
N LYS A 131 -10.60 -0.16 -22.02
CA LYS A 131 -10.89 1.24 -22.41
C LYS A 131 -12.16 1.40 -23.26
N THR A 132 -12.65 0.33 -23.86
CA THR A 132 -13.85 0.27 -24.69
C THR A 132 -15.16 0.12 -23.92
N GLY A 133 -15.10 -0.10 -22.60
CA GLY A 133 -16.25 -0.32 -21.73
C GLY A 133 -16.41 0.73 -20.63
N LYS A 134 -17.48 0.58 -19.82
CA LYS A 134 -17.61 1.36 -18.60
C LYS A 134 -16.54 0.90 -17.60
N PRO A 135 -15.77 1.81 -16.98
CA PRO A 135 -14.70 1.44 -16.04
C PRO A 135 -15.30 1.06 -14.67
N ILE A 136 -16.17 0.05 -14.64
CA ILE A 136 -16.83 -0.45 -13.45
C ILE A 136 -16.72 -1.96 -13.38
N GLY A 137 -16.42 -2.46 -12.17
CA GLY A 137 -16.38 -3.88 -11.84
C GLY A 137 -17.20 -4.19 -10.59
N TYR A 138 -17.58 -5.45 -10.43
CA TYR A 138 -18.21 -5.96 -9.22
C TYR A 138 -17.22 -6.85 -8.47
N GLY A 139 -17.02 -6.58 -7.19
CA GLY A 139 -16.09 -7.36 -6.39
C GLY A 139 -15.81 -6.77 -5.03
N VAL A 140 -14.75 -7.25 -4.41
CA VAL A 140 -14.24 -6.80 -3.12
C VAL A 140 -13.00 -5.95 -3.34
N CYS A 141 -12.94 -4.79 -2.70
CA CYS A 141 -11.81 -3.86 -2.83
C CYS A 141 -11.00 -3.82 -1.53
N PHE A 142 -9.71 -3.94 -1.65
CA PHE A 142 -8.77 -3.76 -0.56
C PHE A 142 -7.91 -2.54 -0.81
N VAL A 143 -7.81 -1.67 0.18
CA VAL A 143 -6.75 -0.67 0.25
C VAL A 143 -5.55 -1.34 0.88
N THR A 144 -4.42 -1.35 0.20
CA THR A 144 -3.20 -2.06 0.58
C THR A 144 -2.05 -1.09 0.80
N ILE A 145 -1.11 -1.47 1.66
CA ILE A 145 0.19 -0.82 1.79
C ILE A 145 1.28 -1.86 1.64
N GLY A 146 2.31 -1.55 0.84
CA GLY A 146 3.43 -2.44 0.56
C GLY A 146 4.77 -1.74 0.71
N LEU A 147 5.79 -2.50 1.10
CA LEU A 147 7.18 -2.06 1.22
C LEU A 147 7.85 -2.10 -0.15
N VAL A 148 8.52 -1.02 -0.53
CA VAL A 148 9.31 -0.96 -1.77
C VAL A 148 10.70 -1.53 -1.50
N VAL A 149 11.09 -2.49 -2.32
CA VAL A 149 12.39 -3.14 -2.23
C VAL A 149 13.03 -3.26 -3.61
N HIS A 150 14.35 -3.15 -3.65
CA HIS A 150 15.14 -3.44 -4.83
C HIS A 150 15.86 -4.77 -4.61
N LEU A 151 15.71 -5.71 -5.54
CA LEU A 151 16.32 -7.03 -5.47
C LEU A 151 17.33 -7.18 -6.62
N PRO A 152 18.59 -6.70 -6.43
CA PRO A 152 19.65 -6.83 -7.43
C PRO A 152 19.86 -8.30 -7.81
N GLY A 153 20.01 -8.59 -9.09
CA GLY A 153 20.13 -9.96 -9.59
C GLY A 153 18.80 -10.65 -9.95
N ILE A 154 17.64 -10.13 -9.46
CA ILE A 154 16.32 -10.60 -9.86
C ILE A 154 15.71 -9.66 -10.89
N SER A 155 15.74 -8.35 -10.62
CA SER A 155 15.19 -7.35 -11.53
C SER A 155 15.79 -5.97 -11.25
N ASP A 156 15.95 -5.17 -12.32
CA ASP A 156 16.26 -3.74 -12.21
C ASP A 156 15.08 -2.89 -11.75
N ARG A 157 13.88 -3.48 -11.65
CA ARG A 157 12.68 -2.78 -11.18
C ARG A 157 12.51 -2.98 -9.68
N ALA A 158 12.00 -1.95 -9.02
CA ALA A 158 11.55 -2.08 -7.64
C ALA A 158 10.33 -3.01 -7.55
N PHE A 159 10.28 -3.77 -6.47
CA PHE A 159 9.11 -4.57 -6.09
C PHE A 159 8.36 -3.84 -4.97
N CYS A 160 7.04 -3.92 -4.99
CA CYS A 160 6.19 -3.52 -3.88
C CYS A 160 5.63 -4.78 -3.23
N LEU A 161 6.08 -5.07 -2.01
CA LEU A 161 5.70 -6.26 -1.24
C LEU A 161 4.59 -5.88 -0.25
N PRO A 162 3.33 -6.30 -0.46
CA PRO A 162 2.22 -5.97 0.42
C PRO A 162 2.40 -6.59 1.80
N TYR A 163 2.15 -5.83 2.87
CA TYR A 163 2.20 -6.33 4.25
C TYR A 163 0.92 -6.07 5.05
N ALA A 164 0.11 -5.08 4.66
CA ALA A 164 -1.15 -4.82 5.32
C ALA A 164 -2.24 -4.38 4.33
N ALA A 165 -3.48 -4.67 4.67
CA ALA A 165 -4.64 -4.32 3.88
C ALA A 165 -5.83 -3.95 4.75
N ARG A 166 -6.76 -3.17 4.17
CA ARG A 166 -8.06 -2.86 4.76
C ARG A 166 -9.15 -3.09 3.75
N LEU A 167 -10.18 -3.82 4.13
CA LEU A 167 -11.38 -4.01 3.32
C LEU A 167 -12.12 -2.68 3.17
N TRP A 168 -12.33 -2.26 1.94
CA TRP A 168 -13.22 -1.16 1.61
C TRP A 168 -14.51 -1.70 0.97
N TRP A 169 -15.64 -1.05 1.22
CA TRP A 169 -16.92 -1.41 0.62
C TRP A 169 -17.74 -0.17 0.23
N PRO A 170 -18.49 -0.23 -0.89
CA PRO A 170 -19.40 0.84 -1.25
C PRO A 170 -20.50 1.01 -0.19
N ARG A 171 -20.96 2.24 0.04
CA ARG A 171 -22.06 2.51 1.00
C ARG A 171 -23.32 1.70 0.74
N LYS A 172 -23.59 1.36 -0.53
CA LYS A 172 -24.75 0.61 -0.99
C LYS A 172 -24.53 -0.91 -1.08
N THR A 173 -23.43 -1.44 -0.50
CA THR A 173 -23.22 -2.90 -0.50
C THR A 173 -24.31 -3.62 0.28
N LYS A 174 -24.73 -4.81 -0.22
CA LYS A 174 -25.79 -5.61 0.40
C LYS A 174 -25.34 -6.29 1.69
N VAL A 175 -24.13 -6.81 1.71
CA VAL A 175 -23.57 -7.52 2.87
C VAL A 175 -22.40 -6.70 3.44
N LYS A 176 -22.66 -6.04 4.57
CA LYS A 176 -21.67 -5.19 5.25
C LYS A 176 -20.90 -6.01 6.28
N PRO A 177 -19.62 -5.68 6.53
CA PRO A 177 -18.89 -6.24 7.65
C PRO A 177 -19.58 -5.95 8.99
N ALA A 178 -19.67 -6.95 9.85
CA ALA A 178 -20.29 -6.80 11.17
C ALA A 178 -19.50 -5.76 12.01
N GLY A 179 -20.23 -4.82 12.63
CA GLY A 179 -19.63 -3.79 13.51
C GLY A 179 -18.82 -2.73 12.77
N GLY A 180 -18.73 -2.76 11.45
CA GLY A 180 -17.90 -1.84 10.66
C GLY A 180 -18.58 -0.50 10.37
N ASN A 181 -17.98 0.61 10.81
CA ASN A 181 -18.32 1.94 10.32
C ASN A 181 -17.75 2.16 8.92
N TYR A 182 -18.53 2.79 8.04
CA TYR A 182 -18.04 3.15 6.71
C TYR A 182 -16.86 4.11 6.78
N LYS A 183 -15.80 3.76 6.06
CA LYS A 183 -14.63 4.63 5.84
C LYS A 183 -14.36 4.77 4.35
N SER A 184 -13.96 5.95 3.92
CA SER A 184 -13.49 6.14 2.54
C SER A 184 -12.13 5.46 2.33
N LYS A 185 -11.77 5.16 1.09
CA LYS A 185 -10.45 4.61 0.74
C LYS A 185 -9.31 5.47 1.30
N SER A 186 -9.44 6.80 1.22
CA SER A 186 -8.44 7.73 1.79
C SER A 186 -8.33 7.65 3.32
N GLN A 187 -9.43 7.40 4.03
CA GLN A 187 -9.38 7.20 5.48
C GLN A 187 -8.70 5.88 5.84
N LEU A 188 -8.96 4.81 5.08
CA LEU A 188 -8.28 3.52 5.25
C LEU A 188 -6.78 3.62 4.93
N ALA A 189 -6.41 4.39 3.90
CA ALA A 189 -5.01 4.70 3.61
C ALA A 189 -4.32 5.40 4.78
N VAL A 190 -4.98 6.40 5.40
CA VAL A 190 -4.45 7.09 6.60
C VAL A 190 -4.27 6.12 7.76
N GLU A 191 -5.18 5.17 7.96
CA GLU A 191 -5.04 4.15 9.00
C GLU A 191 -3.82 3.27 8.77
N LEU A 192 -3.62 2.78 7.55
CA LEU A 192 -2.45 1.96 7.20
C LEU A 192 -1.14 2.74 7.37
N ILE A 193 -1.10 4.00 6.95
CA ILE A 193 0.06 4.87 7.11
C ILE A 193 0.36 5.11 8.61
N ARG A 194 -0.66 5.38 9.43
CA ARG A 194 -0.50 5.56 10.88
C ARG A 194 -0.04 4.28 11.57
N LEU A 195 -0.61 3.16 11.19
CA LEU A 195 -0.21 1.84 11.68
C LEU A 195 1.26 1.58 11.40
N THR A 196 1.70 1.72 10.16
CA THR A 196 3.11 1.54 9.78
C THR A 196 4.01 2.51 10.54
N ARG A 197 3.63 3.80 10.62
CA ARG A 197 4.43 4.79 11.34
C ARG A 197 4.56 4.47 12.84
N SER A 198 3.56 3.87 13.46
CA SER A 198 3.59 3.49 14.88
C SER A 198 4.61 2.38 15.19
N TRP A 199 5.01 1.59 14.21
CA TRP A 199 6.01 0.54 14.34
C TRP A 199 7.45 1.06 14.27
N LEU A 200 7.64 2.26 13.71
CA LEU A 200 8.95 2.81 13.42
C LEU A 200 9.44 3.74 14.52
N HIS A 201 10.71 3.63 14.86
CA HIS A 201 11.34 4.61 15.75
C HIS A 201 11.26 6.02 15.15
N ARG A 202 11.25 7.04 16.01
CA ARG A 202 11.11 8.45 15.59
C ARG A 202 12.20 8.95 14.64
N SER A 203 13.39 8.35 14.69
CA SER A 203 14.53 8.69 13.82
C SER A 203 14.39 8.13 12.40
N ILE A 204 13.48 7.17 12.19
CA ILE A 204 13.27 6.54 10.89
C ILE A 204 12.23 7.34 10.11
N THR A 205 12.58 7.68 8.88
CA THR A 205 11.68 8.35 7.94
C THR A 205 10.80 7.33 7.22
N LEU A 206 9.51 7.62 7.09
CA LEU A 206 8.58 6.86 6.26
C LEU A 206 8.18 7.70 5.04
N ARG A 207 8.60 7.27 3.86
CA ARG A 207 8.14 7.84 2.58
C ARG A 207 6.99 6.99 2.05
N VAL A 208 5.87 7.63 1.73
CA VAL A 208 4.68 6.96 1.20
C VAL A 208 4.39 7.48 -0.19
N ILE A 209 4.45 6.59 -1.17
CA ILE A 209 4.07 6.87 -2.55
C ILE A 209 2.59 6.57 -2.70
N VAL A 210 1.86 7.48 -3.31
CA VAL A 210 0.43 7.33 -3.57
C VAL A 210 0.09 7.73 -5.01
N ASP A 211 -0.95 7.15 -5.56
CA ASP A 211 -1.50 7.59 -6.84
C ASP A 211 -2.25 8.94 -6.72
N GLY A 212 -2.76 9.47 -7.85
CA GLY A 212 -3.50 10.72 -7.88
C GLY A 212 -4.82 10.69 -7.09
N GLY A 213 -5.42 9.52 -6.87
CA GLY A 213 -6.63 9.35 -6.09
C GLY A 213 -6.40 9.51 -4.58
N TYR A 214 -5.23 9.07 -4.12
CA TYR A 214 -4.81 9.20 -2.71
C TYR A 214 -4.02 10.47 -2.42
N ALA A 215 -3.47 11.14 -3.43
CA ALA A 215 -2.86 12.47 -3.28
C ALA A 215 -3.96 13.53 -3.03
N ASN A 216 -4.63 13.46 -1.89
CA ASN A 216 -5.77 14.32 -1.56
C ASN A 216 -5.68 14.89 -0.14
N ARG A 217 -6.61 15.82 0.16
CA ARG A 217 -6.67 16.53 1.45
C ARG A 217 -6.69 15.60 2.66
N ILE A 218 -7.43 14.47 2.58
CA ILE A 218 -7.60 13.56 3.73
C ILE A 218 -6.27 12.92 4.07
N VAL A 219 -5.57 12.37 3.08
CA VAL A 219 -4.27 11.71 3.28
C VAL A 219 -3.22 12.71 3.73
N ILE A 220 -3.09 13.83 3.02
CA ILE A 220 -2.03 14.81 3.30
C ILE A 220 -2.19 15.47 4.68
N ARG A 221 -3.41 15.84 5.07
CA ARG A 221 -3.65 16.50 6.37
C ARG A 221 -3.55 15.58 7.57
N ASN A 222 -3.83 14.32 7.39
CA ASN A 222 -3.86 13.35 8.48
C ASN A 222 -2.60 12.51 8.60
N ARG A 223 -1.55 12.84 7.81
CA ARG A 223 -0.27 12.14 7.90
C ARG A 223 0.39 12.37 9.26
N PRO A 224 1.00 11.36 9.86
CA PRO A 224 1.79 11.53 11.09
C PRO A 224 3.08 12.32 10.87
N ARG A 225 3.72 12.76 11.95
CA ARG A 225 5.09 13.29 11.91
C ARG A 225 6.06 12.21 11.43
N GLY A 226 7.11 12.62 10.68
CA GLY A 226 8.10 11.70 10.10
C GLY A 226 7.57 10.89 8.92
N VAL A 227 6.43 11.29 8.34
CA VAL A 227 5.88 10.72 7.10
C VAL A 227 5.92 11.74 5.98
N HIS A 228 6.53 11.38 4.87
CA HIS A 228 6.55 12.15 3.63
C HIS A 228 5.65 11.48 2.59
N ILE A 229 4.73 12.25 2.00
CA ILE A 229 3.82 11.74 0.95
C ILE A 229 4.34 12.22 -0.39
N THR A 230 4.56 11.27 -1.30
CA THR A 230 4.86 11.53 -2.71
C THR A 230 3.68 11.05 -3.56
N GLY A 231 3.15 11.89 -4.42
CA GLY A 231 1.99 11.49 -5.21
C GLY A 231 1.78 12.39 -6.41
N LYS A 232 1.02 11.89 -7.39
CA LYS A 232 0.70 12.61 -8.61
C LYS A 232 -0.30 13.72 -8.34
N LEU A 233 0.09 14.96 -8.64
CA LEU A 233 -0.79 16.12 -8.54
C LEU A 233 -1.64 16.25 -9.82
N ARG A 234 -2.85 16.74 -9.67
CA ARG A 234 -3.73 17.05 -10.82
C ARG A 234 -3.14 18.19 -11.66
N LYS A 235 -3.30 18.11 -12.97
CA LYS A 235 -2.82 19.14 -13.93
C LYS A 235 -3.43 20.53 -13.69
N ASP A 236 -4.63 20.59 -13.10
CA ASP A 236 -5.40 21.78 -12.77
C ASP A 236 -5.30 22.17 -11.29
N ALA A 237 -4.35 21.61 -10.53
CA ALA A 237 -4.22 21.87 -9.11
C ALA A 237 -4.03 23.35 -8.81
N ALA A 238 -4.77 23.87 -7.82
CA ALA A 238 -4.68 25.25 -7.36
C ALA A 238 -3.49 25.39 -6.41
N LEU A 239 -2.38 25.91 -6.92
CA LEU A 239 -1.14 26.16 -6.20
C LEU A 239 -1.04 27.64 -5.81
N TYR A 240 -0.42 27.90 -4.67
CA TYR A 240 -0.20 29.24 -4.11
C TYR A 240 1.23 29.36 -3.61
N SER A 241 1.80 30.56 -3.68
CA SER A 241 3.08 30.86 -3.05
C SER A 241 2.98 30.73 -1.52
N LEU A 242 4.12 30.61 -0.88
CA LEU A 242 4.23 30.76 0.57
C LEU A 242 3.71 32.14 0.99
N VAL A 243 3.30 32.27 2.24
CA VAL A 243 2.89 33.57 2.81
C VAL A 243 4.16 34.33 3.18
N ASP A 244 4.30 35.55 2.65
CA ASP A 244 5.40 36.44 3.02
C ASP A 244 5.27 36.85 4.50
N ALA A 245 6.37 36.77 5.25
CA ALA A 245 6.40 37.09 6.68
C ALA A 245 5.85 38.50 7.01
N GLU A 246 6.04 39.47 6.12
CA GLU A 246 5.57 40.83 6.24
C GLU A 246 4.03 40.98 6.21
N GLN A 247 3.31 39.97 5.77
CA GLN A 247 1.84 39.99 5.69
C GLN A 247 1.15 39.43 6.93
N THR A 248 1.89 38.95 7.92
CA THR A 248 1.33 38.29 9.11
C THR A 248 0.84 39.23 10.20
N GLY A 249 1.15 40.52 10.14
CA GLY A 249 0.82 41.52 11.17
C GLY A 249 -0.54 42.26 11.01
N LYS A 250 -1.36 41.94 10.00
CA LYS A 250 -2.64 42.60 9.75
C LYS A 250 -3.76 42.07 10.64
N ARG A 251 -4.64 42.98 11.13
CA ARG A 251 -5.82 42.59 11.92
C ARG A 251 -6.73 41.61 11.16
N GLY A 252 -7.12 40.52 11.79
CA GLY A 252 -7.97 39.48 11.23
C GLY A 252 -7.33 38.08 11.25
N ARG A 253 -8.01 37.10 10.66
CA ARG A 253 -7.48 35.73 10.55
C ARG A 253 -6.21 35.73 9.70
N PRO A 254 -5.07 35.19 10.19
CA PRO A 254 -3.84 35.12 9.42
C PRO A 254 -4.03 34.43 8.07
N ARG A 255 -3.41 34.99 7.04
CA ARG A 255 -3.43 34.39 5.70
C ARG A 255 -2.68 33.04 5.75
N GLN A 256 -3.26 32.01 5.17
CA GLN A 256 -2.67 30.65 5.12
C GLN A 256 -2.02 30.35 3.76
N LYS A 257 -2.10 31.25 2.80
CA LYS A 257 -1.58 31.10 1.43
C LYS A 257 -1.29 32.46 0.82
N GLY A 258 -0.25 32.52 0.01
CA GLY A 258 0.16 33.71 -0.72
C GLY A 258 -0.61 33.92 -2.04
N LYS A 259 0.07 34.45 -3.05
CA LYS A 259 -0.50 34.65 -4.40
C LYS A 259 -0.75 33.33 -5.11
N ARG A 260 -1.78 33.28 -5.96
CA ARG A 260 -2.06 32.09 -6.80
C ARG A 260 -0.95 31.91 -7.83
N LEU A 261 -0.39 30.72 -7.90
CA LEU A 261 0.59 30.33 -8.90
C LEU A 261 -0.12 29.76 -10.14
N PRO A 262 0.56 29.73 -11.29
CA PRO A 262 0.08 29.02 -12.47
C PRO A 262 -0.22 27.55 -12.14
N THR A 263 -1.16 26.95 -12.86
CA THR A 263 -1.44 25.50 -12.70
C THR A 263 -0.26 24.68 -13.23
N PRO A 264 -0.07 23.43 -12.78
CA PRO A 264 0.95 22.55 -13.36
C PRO A 264 0.90 22.51 -14.88
N ALA A 265 -0.30 22.43 -15.47
CA ALA A 265 -0.46 22.43 -16.91
C ALA A 265 -0.02 23.73 -17.60
N SER A 266 -0.23 24.89 -16.97
CA SER A 266 0.22 26.17 -17.54
C SER A 266 1.72 26.41 -17.36
N LEU A 267 2.33 25.87 -16.30
CA LEU A 267 3.79 25.88 -16.13
C LEU A 267 4.50 25.16 -17.28
N PHE A 268 3.97 24.04 -17.75
CA PHE A 268 4.54 23.31 -18.90
C PHE A 268 4.49 24.09 -20.21
N ARG A 269 3.49 24.96 -20.37
CA ARG A 269 3.33 25.76 -21.61
C ARG A 269 4.11 27.07 -21.60
N GLY A 270 4.60 27.48 -20.44
CA GLY A 270 5.29 28.76 -20.26
C GLY A 270 6.78 28.66 -20.59
N SER A 271 7.26 29.43 -21.57
CA SER A 271 8.66 29.47 -21.99
C SER A 271 9.62 30.15 -20.99
N LYS A 272 9.10 30.74 -19.90
CA LYS A 272 9.89 31.55 -18.95
C LYS A 272 10.42 30.75 -17.74
N ASN A 273 10.08 29.48 -17.61
CA ASN A 273 10.53 28.68 -16.49
C ASN A 273 11.89 28.08 -16.77
N HIS A 274 12.77 28.11 -15.77
CA HIS A 274 14.03 27.38 -15.82
C HIS A 274 13.75 25.89 -15.61
N TRP A 275 14.19 25.05 -16.54
CA TRP A 275 14.02 23.61 -16.52
C TRP A 275 15.41 22.95 -16.41
N ASP A 276 15.57 22.10 -15.41
CA ASP A 276 16.72 21.24 -15.28
C ASP A 276 16.47 19.95 -16.06
N TYR A 277 17.49 19.49 -16.79
CA TYR A 277 17.41 18.23 -17.55
C TYR A 277 18.11 17.13 -16.76
N ILE A 278 17.37 16.07 -16.45
CA ILE A 278 17.93 14.92 -15.73
C ILE A 278 17.66 13.64 -16.51
N LEU A 279 18.65 12.74 -16.49
CA LEU A 279 18.51 11.40 -17.05
C LEU A 279 17.95 10.49 -15.95
N ILE A 280 16.78 9.93 -16.18
CA ILE A 280 16.18 8.97 -15.27
C ILE A 280 15.86 7.65 -15.98
N ARG A 281 15.84 6.55 -15.23
CA ARG A 281 15.45 5.25 -15.77
C ARG A 281 13.97 5.04 -15.57
N LEU A 282 13.18 5.12 -16.66
CA LEU A 282 11.75 4.85 -16.66
C LEU A 282 11.47 3.58 -17.47
N TYR A 283 10.72 2.64 -16.90
CA TYR A 283 10.35 1.37 -17.56
C TYR A 283 11.52 0.65 -18.22
N ALA A 284 12.66 0.59 -17.53
CA ALA A 284 13.94 0.03 -17.99
C ALA A 284 14.61 0.78 -19.16
N GLN A 285 14.14 1.96 -19.51
CA GLN A 285 14.74 2.84 -20.52
C GLN A 285 15.32 4.10 -19.88
N ASN A 286 16.49 4.52 -20.32
CA ASN A 286 17.04 5.81 -19.93
C ASN A 286 16.29 6.91 -20.67
N THR A 287 15.62 7.77 -19.93
CA THR A 287 14.75 8.83 -20.48
C THR A 287 15.22 10.18 -19.93
N MET A 288 15.50 11.12 -20.83
CA MET A 288 15.75 12.50 -20.44
C MET A 288 14.41 13.15 -20.05
N VAL A 289 14.36 13.75 -18.87
CA VAL A 289 13.18 14.48 -18.40
C VAL A 289 13.55 15.89 -18.01
N SER A 290 12.67 16.83 -18.31
CA SER A 290 12.79 18.20 -17.83
C SER A 290 12.10 18.32 -16.48
N VAL A 291 12.77 18.91 -15.50
CA VAL A 291 12.28 19.05 -14.13
C VAL A 291 12.25 20.53 -13.76
N HIS A 292 11.14 20.97 -13.22
CA HIS A 292 11.03 22.28 -12.56
C HIS A 292 10.52 22.05 -11.15
N GLN A 293 11.31 22.43 -10.14
CA GLN A 293 11.02 22.18 -8.72
C GLN A 293 10.86 23.48 -7.96
N PHE A 294 9.78 23.58 -7.20
CA PHE A 294 9.47 24.75 -6.38
C PHE A 294 8.62 24.37 -5.17
N ASP A 295 8.63 25.23 -4.16
CA ASP A 295 7.79 25.09 -2.98
C ASP A 295 6.47 25.83 -3.19
N ALA A 296 5.36 25.16 -2.96
CA ALA A 296 4.04 25.73 -3.13
C ALA A 296 3.05 25.18 -2.10
N ILE A 297 2.06 26.00 -1.78
CA ILE A 297 0.92 25.58 -0.97
C ILE A 297 -0.18 25.07 -1.91
N TRP A 298 -0.53 23.81 -1.81
CA TRP A 298 -1.71 23.32 -2.48
C TRP A 298 -2.97 23.71 -1.68
N TYR A 299 -3.96 24.29 -2.35
CA TYR A 299 -5.17 24.85 -1.73
C TYR A 299 -5.82 23.91 -0.69
N ASN A 300 -5.92 22.63 -1.02
CA ASN A 300 -6.53 21.63 -0.14
C ASN A 300 -5.71 21.30 1.12
N THR A 301 -4.45 21.75 1.19
CA THR A 301 -3.52 21.45 2.29
C THR A 301 -3.16 22.68 3.12
N ALA A 302 -3.63 23.87 2.73
CA ALA A 302 -3.23 25.16 3.28
C ALA A 302 -3.44 25.38 4.80
N ALA A 303 -4.11 24.48 5.51
CA ALA A 303 -4.33 24.60 6.94
C ALA A 303 -3.63 23.49 7.72
N GLN A 304 -2.32 23.31 7.56
CA GLN A 304 -1.57 22.35 8.37
C GLN A 304 -0.84 23.04 9.53
N PRO A 305 -1.01 22.53 10.77
CA PRO A 305 -0.27 23.05 11.94
C PRO A 305 1.23 22.73 11.92
N SER A 306 1.70 21.89 11.00
CA SER A 306 3.03 21.26 11.07
C SER A 306 4.09 21.85 10.16
N GLY A 307 3.91 23.07 9.62
CA GLY A 307 4.97 23.79 8.90
C GLY A 307 5.57 23.11 7.66
N CYS A 308 5.01 22.00 7.21
CA CYS A 308 5.51 21.28 6.05
C CYS A 308 4.88 21.84 4.78
N VAL A 309 5.69 22.55 4.03
CA VAL A 309 5.34 23.06 2.70
C VAL A 309 5.47 21.91 1.70
N PRO A 310 4.42 21.59 0.94
CA PRO A 310 4.57 20.59 -0.12
C PRO A 310 5.51 21.12 -1.20
N ARG A 311 6.58 20.38 -1.49
CA ARG A 311 7.43 20.63 -2.63
C ARG A 311 6.77 20.04 -3.87
N VAL A 312 6.62 20.85 -4.88
CA VAL A 312 6.03 20.47 -6.17
C VAL A 312 7.16 20.30 -7.17
N ALA A 313 7.27 19.12 -7.75
CA ALA A 313 8.13 18.89 -8.90
C ALA A 313 7.25 18.65 -10.13
N CYS A 314 7.43 19.45 -11.17
CA CYS A 314 6.83 19.23 -12.47
C CYS A 314 7.82 18.44 -13.33
N LEU A 315 7.42 17.29 -13.83
CA LEU A 315 8.21 16.44 -14.70
C LEU A 315 7.53 16.36 -16.06
N THR A 316 8.29 16.52 -17.12
CA THR A 316 7.85 16.26 -18.50
C THR A 316 8.91 15.45 -19.23
N ALA A 317 8.49 14.46 -20.00
CA ALA A 317 9.39 13.83 -20.94
C ALA A 317 9.77 14.87 -22.00
N ALA A 318 11.06 14.93 -22.31
CA ALA A 318 11.60 15.81 -23.35
C ALA A 318 11.18 15.32 -24.72
#